data_d7e98d557e5e6ba8877051d4a3735049
#
_entry.id   d7e98d557e5e6ba8877051d4a3735049
#
_cell.length_a   1.000
_cell.length_b   1.000
_cell.length_c   1.000
_cell.angle_alpha   90.00
_cell.angle_beta   90.00
_cell.angle_gamma   90.00
#
_symmetry.space_group_name_H-M   'P 1'
#
loop_
_entity.id
_entity.type
_entity.pdbx_description
1 polymer ?
#
loop_
_entity_poly.entity_id
_entity_poly.type
_entity_poly.pdbx_seq_one_letter_code
_entity_poly.pdbx_strand_id
1 'polypeptide(L)'
;MLNLNNLLSSISRPSYLIIICSALYIFSLPPFGISFFYYLSFVIFFLNILNSDVFFKKKIFYFFLVTQLVTLSWIIQSFYSGGTGYLFLGIILVSILSLFVAFLHYSATILILTFYKQKLLLIFLLPLSLSIVELLKEFIFGGFPWNPSAIIYYKNIWILKSLPYLGVYGLGLVVHLIVGLMIYFLYYKNKFIPTVLLALSIFFYFFGFIENNNIKKTEDETLDILLIQPNLYESLVEFDVLKNLEKYEQLTIEALSKSPKTDLIIWPEGSLPIDLNNRVGLLSRVSSLINEDQKIIVGSSAIEEDQLFNRLYVIDHQGKIIDFYDKQKLVLFGEYIPFIKPLVSKFLNLGMNYTPGHVQKTLNLPKDINAVPMICFESIFNYQSINKEICGSNMVIQISNDSWFGKWYGPHQHLANSLLRSVEFQKPLIRSTPSGITSIVDHSGKIIQTIASNKKGYLYYQHPITKNQSICSSTLNSVMVLLFFIFLFSFLYVRIKK
;
A
#
# COMPACT_ATOMS: atom_id res chain seq x y z
N MET A 1 12.72 -17.55 -36.51
CA MET A 1 13.14 -16.29 -35.84
C MET A 1 12.19 -15.18 -36.24
N LEU A 2 11.25 -14.82 -35.42
CA LEU A 2 10.38 -13.67 -35.64
C LEU A 2 11.24 -12.41 -35.74
N ASN A 3 11.20 -11.73 -36.86
CA ASN A 3 12.01 -10.57 -37.14
C ASN A 3 11.46 -9.40 -36.26
N LEU A 4 12.10 -9.16 -35.11
CA LEU A 4 11.69 -8.17 -34.10
C LEU A 4 11.51 -6.78 -34.74
N ASN A 5 12.28 -6.49 -35.81
CA ASN A 5 12.17 -5.24 -36.55
C ASN A 5 10.84 -5.11 -37.31
N ASN A 6 10.29 -6.24 -37.83
CA ASN A 6 8.99 -6.22 -38.52
C ASN A 6 7.83 -6.14 -37.51
N LEU A 7 7.97 -6.74 -36.33
CA LEU A 7 6.99 -6.59 -35.25
C LEU A 7 6.97 -5.15 -34.70
N LEU A 8 8.13 -4.56 -34.49
CA LEU A 8 8.26 -3.17 -34.03
C LEU A 8 7.80 -2.16 -35.08
N SER A 9 7.98 -2.44 -36.38
CA SER A 9 7.51 -1.56 -37.46
C SER A 9 6.00 -1.62 -37.66
N SER A 10 5.36 -2.76 -37.42
CA SER A 10 3.88 -2.87 -37.48
C SER A 10 3.19 -2.24 -36.26
N ILE A 11 3.84 -2.19 -35.10
CA ILE A 11 3.37 -1.50 -33.87
C ILE A 11 3.67 0.04 -33.94
N SER A 12 4.21 0.54 -35.03
CA SER A 12 4.72 1.91 -35.17
C SER A 12 3.65 3.02 -35.17
N ARG A 13 2.35 2.70 -35.15
CA ARG A 13 1.32 3.70 -34.85
C ARG A 13 1.37 4.07 -33.36
N PRO A 14 1.67 5.34 -33.00
CA PRO A 14 1.96 5.76 -31.63
C PRO A 14 0.89 5.36 -30.59
N SER A 15 -0.36 5.33 -31.03
CA SER A 15 -1.52 5.04 -30.17
C SER A 15 -1.60 3.59 -29.70
N TYR A 16 -1.33 2.63 -30.60
CA TYR A 16 -1.38 1.20 -30.22
C TYR A 16 -0.27 0.81 -29.24
N LEU A 17 0.93 1.35 -29.43
CA LEU A 17 2.04 1.11 -28.51
C LEU A 17 1.70 1.55 -27.07
N ILE A 18 1.15 2.75 -26.91
CA ILE A 18 0.76 3.29 -25.61
C ILE A 18 -0.28 2.40 -24.97
N ILE A 19 -1.33 2.00 -25.69
CA ILE A 19 -2.40 1.14 -25.17
C ILE A 19 -1.84 -0.21 -24.74
N ILE A 20 -1.01 -0.85 -25.58
CA ILE A 20 -0.41 -2.16 -25.25
C ILE A 20 0.48 -2.07 -24.01
N CYS A 21 1.41 -1.10 -23.96
CA CYS A 21 2.29 -0.96 -22.80
C CYS A 21 1.51 -0.64 -21.54
N SER A 22 0.48 0.24 -21.61
CA SER A 22 -0.37 0.53 -20.45
C SER A 22 -1.15 -0.68 -19.98
N ALA A 23 -1.72 -1.49 -20.88
CA ALA A 23 -2.42 -2.72 -20.57
C ALA A 23 -1.49 -3.73 -19.87
N LEU A 24 -0.28 -3.95 -20.41
CA LEU A 24 0.72 -4.81 -19.79
C LEU A 24 1.07 -4.35 -18.37
N TYR A 25 1.27 -3.03 -18.17
CA TYR A 25 1.53 -2.49 -16.85
C TYR A 25 0.39 -2.80 -15.86
N ILE A 26 -0.87 -2.61 -16.27
CA ILE A 26 -2.04 -2.88 -15.43
C ILE A 26 -2.09 -4.35 -15.00
N PHE A 27 -1.83 -5.29 -15.90
CA PHE A 27 -1.80 -6.72 -15.58
C PHE A 27 -0.63 -7.12 -14.65
N SER A 28 0.37 -6.26 -14.48
CA SER A 28 1.42 -6.50 -13.49
C SER A 28 1.01 -6.14 -12.06
N LEU A 29 -0.04 -5.34 -11.88
CA LEU A 29 -0.53 -4.88 -10.58
C LEU A 29 -1.57 -5.83 -9.96
N PRO A 30 -1.83 -5.73 -8.64
CA PRO A 30 -2.94 -6.45 -8.00
C PRO A 30 -4.30 -6.10 -8.64
N PRO A 31 -5.20 -7.06 -8.78
CA PRO A 31 -5.17 -8.45 -8.33
C PRO A 31 -4.42 -9.42 -9.24
N PHE A 32 -4.01 -9.01 -10.44
CA PHE A 32 -3.37 -9.90 -11.42
C PHE A 32 -1.97 -10.32 -10.97
N GLY A 33 -1.06 -9.37 -10.76
CA GLY A 33 0.27 -9.58 -10.22
C GLY A 33 1.19 -10.42 -11.11
N ILE A 34 1.08 -10.25 -12.44
CA ILE A 34 1.94 -10.95 -13.40
C ILE A 34 3.17 -10.07 -13.65
N SER A 35 4.19 -10.18 -12.79
CA SER A 35 5.38 -9.32 -12.78
C SER A 35 6.11 -9.24 -14.15
N PHE A 36 6.08 -10.31 -14.94
CA PHE A 36 6.64 -10.31 -16.30
C PHE A 36 6.09 -9.18 -17.18
N PHE A 37 4.83 -8.83 -17.04
CA PHE A 37 4.20 -7.78 -17.84
C PHE A 37 4.70 -6.38 -17.49
N TYR A 38 5.17 -6.15 -16.25
CA TYR A 38 5.84 -4.92 -15.89
C TYR A 38 7.09 -4.72 -16.75
N TYR A 39 7.96 -5.73 -16.76
CA TYR A 39 9.20 -5.70 -17.51
C TYR A 39 8.94 -5.52 -19.01
N LEU A 40 8.02 -6.29 -19.55
CA LEU A 40 7.67 -6.21 -20.98
C LEU A 40 7.14 -4.82 -21.35
N SER A 41 6.27 -4.23 -20.53
CA SER A 41 5.74 -2.89 -20.70
C SER A 41 6.84 -1.84 -20.80
N PHE A 42 7.69 -1.74 -19.77
CA PHE A 42 8.72 -0.70 -19.71
C PHE A 42 9.88 -0.94 -20.67
N VAL A 43 10.25 -2.18 -20.96
CA VAL A 43 11.27 -2.50 -21.95
C VAL A 43 10.81 -2.07 -23.35
N ILE A 44 9.59 -2.42 -23.76
CA ILE A 44 9.04 -1.99 -25.06
C ILE A 44 8.94 -0.45 -25.12
N PHE A 45 8.43 0.17 -24.05
CA PHE A 45 8.25 1.61 -23.98
C PHE A 45 9.58 2.37 -24.11
N PHE A 46 10.60 2.03 -23.30
CA PHE A 46 11.89 2.73 -23.33
C PHE A 46 12.71 2.40 -24.57
N LEU A 47 12.65 1.18 -25.11
CA LEU A 47 13.26 0.88 -26.41
C LEU A 47 12.68 1.76 -27.54
N ASN A 48 11.37 1.99 -27.50
CA ASN A 48 10.73 2.89 -28.48
C ASN A 48 11.23 4.33 -28.33
N ILE A 49 11.44 4.82 -27.09
CA ILE A 49 12.00 6.16 -26.86
C ILE A 49 13.44 6.25 -27.40
N LEU A 50 14.27 5.25 -27.10
CA LEU A 50 15.68 5.24 -27.53
C LEU A 50 15.88 5.18 -29.05
N ASN A 51 14.91 4.65 -29.78
CA ASN A 51 14.92 4.51 -31.25
C ASN A 51 14.12 5.58 -32.01
N SER A 52 13.49 6.54 -31.30
CA SER A 52 12.62 7.55 -31.92
C SER A 52 13.31 8.90 -32.06
N ASP A 53 13.21 9.54 -33.26
CA ASP A 53 13.92 10.79 -33.53
C ASP A 53 13.10 12.08 -33.27
N VAL A 54 11.76 12.11 -33.37
CA VAL A 54 11.07 13.42 -33.44
C VAL A 54 9.83 13.60 -32.54
N PHE A 55 8.99 12.60 -32.28
CA PHE A 55 7.70 12.82 -31.59
C PHE A 55 7.54 12.12 -30.23
N PHE A 56 8.61 11.73 -29.60
CA PHE A 56 8.55 10.90 -28.39
C PHE A 56 8.03 11.63 -27.14
N LYS A 57 8.17 12.97 -27.03
CA LYS A 57 7.72 13.73 -25.85
C LYS A 57 6.23 13.54 -25.57
N LYS A 58 5.37 13.65 -26.60
CA LYS A 58 3.93 13.40 -26.45
C LYS A 58 3.64 11.95 -26.07
N LYS A 59 4.36 10.98 -26.64
CA LYS A 59 4.19 9.55 -26.32
C LYS A 59 4.52 9.26 -24.85
N ILE A 60 5.57 9.87 -24.31
CA ILE A 60 5.95 9.72 -22.88
C ILE A 60 4.80 10.20 -22.00
N PHE A 61 4.30 11.40 -22.25
CA PHE A 61 3.20 11.95 -21.45
C PHE A 61 1.93 11.10 -21.53
N TYR A 62 1.50 10.72 -22.74
CA TYR A 62 0.29 9.92 -22.91
C TYR A 62 0.41 8.51 -22.32
N PHE A 63 1.57 7.88 -22.39
CA PHE A 63 1.78 6.58 -21.73
C PHE A 63 1.55 6.68 -20.23
N PHE A 64 2.21 7.61 -19.55
CA PHE A 64 2.02 7.79 -18.13
C PHE A 64 0.59 8.26 -17.79
N LEU A 65 0.00 9.12 -18.58
CA LEU A 65 -1.38 9.58 -18.36
C LEU A 65 -2.38 8.41 -18.43
N VAL A 66 -2.32 7.60 -19.49
CA VAL A 66 -3.24 6.46 -19.67
C VAL A 66 -3.04 5.44 -18.54
N THR A 67 -1.78 5.13 -18.17
CA THR A 67 -1.50 4.21 -17.06
C THR A 67 -2.07 4.74 -15.75
N GLN A 68 -1.90 6.03 -15.42
CA GLN A 68 -2.42 6.60 -14.18
C GLN A 68 -3.95 6.69 -14.18
N LEU A 69 -4.57 7.12 -15.28
CA LEU A 69 -6.04 7.18 -15.39
C LEU A 69 -6.68 5.81 -15.11
N VAL A 70 -6.11 4.74 -15.65
CA VAL A 70 -6.68 3.40 -15.41
C VAL A 70 -6.36 2.90 -14.02
N THR A 71 -5.11 3.01 -13.56
CA THR A 71 -4.70 2.46 -12.25
C THR A 71 -5.29 3.18 -11.06
N LEU A 72 -5.70 4.45 -11.22
CA LEU A 72 -6.33 5.27 -10.17
C LEU A 72 -7.86 5.39 -10.33
N SER A 73 -8.44 4.83 -11.40
CA SER A 73 -9.89 4.97 -11.66
C SER A 73 -10.78 4.40 -10.55
N TRP A 74 -10.28 3.46 -9.72
CA TRP A 74 -11.02 2.94 -8.57
C TRP A 74 -11.36 4.05 -7.54
N ILE A 75 -10.56 5.13 -7.45
CA ILE A 75 -10.82 6.25 -6.54
C ILE A 75 -12.14 6.95 -6.89
N ILE A 76 -12.61 6.89 -8.13
CA ILE A 76 -13.91 7.44 -8.55
C ILE A 76 -15.04 6.82 -7.71
N GLN A 77 -14.91 5.55 -7.32
CA GLN A 77 -15.90 4.86 -6.51
C GLN A 77 -16.10 5.50 -5.13
N SER A 78 -15.06 6.09 -4.54
CA SER A 78 -15.16 6.80 -3.26
C SER A 78 -16.16 7.97 -3.32
N PHE A 79 -16.25 8.63 -4.46
CA PHE A 79 -17.21 9.73 -4.70
C PHE A 79 -18.62 9.24 -5.01
N TYR A 80 -18.75 8.09 -5.65
CA TYR A 80 -20.05 7.46 -5.89
C TYR A 80 -20.72 7.02 -4.58
N SER A 81 -19.96 6.48 -3.64
CA SER A 81 -20.47 6.06 -2.32
C SER A 81 -21.00 7.22 -1.48
N GLY A 82 -20.54 8.46 -1.73
CA GLY A 82 -21.05 9.69 -1.14
C GLY A 82 -22.32 10.25 -1.77
N GLY A 83 -22.85 9.60 -2.83
CA GLY A 83 -24.05 10.01 -3.56
C GLY A 83 -23.78 10.32 -5.03
N THR A 84 -24.80 10.16 -5.88
CA THR A 84 -24.65 10.27 -7.35
C THR A 84 -24.18 11.66 -7.84
N GLY A 85 -24.47 12.73 -7.06
CA GLY A 85 -24.03 14.11 -7.39
C GLY A 85 -22.52 14.31 -7.38
N TYR A 86 -21.75 13.44 -6.73
CA TYR A 86 -20.29 13.57 -6.60
C TYR A 86 -19.51 12.76 -7.64
N LEU A 87 -20.16 11.90 -8.44
CA LEU A 87 -19.48 11.08 -9.45
C LEU A 87 -18.67 11.92 -10.45
N PHE A 88 -19.27 13.00 -10.97
CA PHE A 88 -18.59 13.90 -11.93
C PHE A 88 -17.38 14.58 -11.29
N LEU A 89 -17.51 14.99 -10.04
CA LEU A 89 -16.39 15.52 -9.27
C LEU A 89 -15.28 14.49 -9.08
N GLY A 90 -15.62 13.23 -8.78
CA GLY A 90 -14.66 12.12 -8.68
C GLY A 90 -13.88 11.93 -9.96
N ILE A 91 -14.55 11.97 -11.11
CA ILE A 91 -13.90 11.89 -12.44
C ILE A 91 -12.90 13.05 -12.63
N ILE A 92 -13.30 14.28 -12.29
CA ILE A 92 -12.42 15.46 -12.41
C ILE A 92 -11.20 15.33 -11.50
N LEU A 93 -11.40 15.03 -10.22
CA LEU A 93 -10.31 14.97 -9.25
C LEU A 93 -9.33 13.82 -9.55
N VAL A 94 -9.83 12.64 -9.95
CA VAL A 94 -8.98 11.53 -10.38
C VAL A 94 -8.24 11.86 -11.65
N SER A 95 -8.85 12.60 -12.59
CA SER A 95 -8.17 13.08 -13.79
C SER A 95 -7.05 14.07 -13.46
N ILE A 96 -7.28 15.00 -12.53
CA ILE A 96 -6.26 15.95 -12.05
C ILE A 96 -5.11 15.21 -11.36
N LEU A 97 -5.41 14.27 -10.48
CA LEU A 97 -4.39 13.44 -9.81
C LEU A 97 -3.57 12.64 -10.83
N SER A 98 -4.24 12.02 -11.80
CA SER A 98 -3.59 11.25 -12.86
C SER A 98 -2.70 12.12 -13.75
N LEU A 99 -3.17 13.32 -14.11
CA LEU A 99 -2.39 14.32 -14.84
C LEU A 99 -1.16 14.75 -14.05
N PHE A 100 -1.31 14.99 -12.75
CA PHE A 100 -0.21 15.39 -11.88
C PHE A 100 0.87 14.31 -11.79
N VAL A 101 0.49 13.05 -11.50
CA VAL A 101 1.44 11.94 -11.40
C VAL A 101 2.09 11.66 -12.77
N ALA A 102 1.32 11.71 -13.87
CA ALA A 102 1.86 11.58 -15.21
C ALA A 102 2.86 12.69 -15.54
N PHE A 103 2.60 13.92 -15.11
CA PHE A 103 3.51 15.05 -15.27
C PHE A 103 4.82 14.87 -14.50
N LEU A 104 4.80 14.30 -13.29
CA LEU A 104 6.03 13.97 -12.55
C LEU A 104 6.89 12.97 -13.33
N HIS A 105 6.30 11.87 -13.81
CA HIS A 105 7.01 10.88 -14.61
C HIS A 105 7.53 11.46 -15.95
N TYR A 106 6.71 12.26 -16.62
CA TYR A 106 7.10 12.95 -17.82
C TYR A 106 8.28 13.88 -17.59
N SER A 107 8.21 14.71 -16.54
CA SER A 107 9.26 15.69 -16.22
C SER A 107 10.58 15.00 -15.87
N ALA A 108 10.55 13.97 -15.05
CA ALA A 108 11.75 13.19 -14.71
C ALA A 108 12.39 12.56 -15.95
N THR A 109 11.57 11.96 -16.83
CA THR A 109 12.04 11.36 -18.09
C THR A 109 12.62 12.40 -19.03
N ILE A 110 11.94 13.57 -19.23
CA ILE A 110 12.41 14.64 -20.11
C ILE A 110 13.69 15.29 -19.60
N LEU A 111 13.82 15.49 -18.28
CA LEU A 111 15.05 16.00 -17.69
C LEU A 111 16.25 15.10 -18.05
N ILE A 112 16.11 13.79 -17.89
CA ILE A 112 17.17 12.84 -18.25
C ILE A 112 17.49 12.95 -19.75
N LEU A 113 16.50 12.96 -20.63
CA LEU A 113 16.70 13.07 -22.09
C LEU A 113 17.30 14.42 -22.52
N THR A 114 17.12 15.46 -21.72
CA THR A 114 17.70 16.79 -21.99
C THR A 114 19.17 16.85 -21.63
N PHE A 115 19.54 16.31 -20.46
CA PHE A 115 20.92 16.42 -19.95
C PHE A 115 21.86 15.32 -20.46
N TYR A 116 21.33 14.15 -20.83
CA TYR A 116 22.13 13.01 -21.23
C TYR A 116 21.84 12.63 -22.68
N LYS A 117 22.93 12.43 -23.47
CA LYS A 117 22.84 12.05 -24.89
C LYS A 117 23.41 10.68 -25.19
N GLN A 118 24.27 10.16 -24.28
CA GLN A 118 24.90 8.86 -24.46
C GLN A 118 23.87 7.75 -24.27
N LYS A 119 23.65 6.93 -25.30
CA LYS A 119 22.64 5.84 -25.27
C LYS A 119 22.86 4.87 -24.11
N LEU A 120 24.10 4.55 -23.78
CA LEU A 120 24.43 3.69 -22.66
C LEU A 120 23.87 4.23 -21.32
N LEU A 121 24.06 5.53 -21.07
CA LEU A 121 23.52 6.16 -19.85
C LEU A 121 21.98 6.21 -19.86
N LEU A 122 21.40 6.54 -21.01
CA LEU A 122 19.94 6.59 -21.14
C LEU A 122 19.27 5.24 -20.88
N ILE A 123 19.90 4.12 -21.28
CA ILE A 123 19.39 2.76 -21.03
C ILE A 123 19.14 2.51 -19.53
N PHE A 124 19.99 3.03 -18.66
CA PHE A 124 19.84 2.85 -17.21
C PHE A 124 19.10 4.02 -16.54
N LEU A 125 19.37 5.26 -16.93
CA LEU A 125 18.78 6.43 -16.27
C LEU A 125 17.26 6.57 -16.54
N LEU A 126 16.78 6.16 -17.72
CA LEU A 126 15.34 6.24 -18.02
C LEU A 126 14.51 5.32 -17.09
N PRO A 127 14.83 4.03 -16.91
CA PRO A 127 14.14 3.23 -15.90
C PRO A 127 14.31 3.77 -14.47
N LEU A 128 15.50 4.27 -14.11
CA LEU A 128 15.77 4.84 -12.78
C LEU A 128 14.96 6.11 -12.50
N SER A 129 14.50 6.85 -13.53
CA SER A 129 13.59 7.98 -13.33
C SER A 129 12.30 7.60 -12.62
N LEU A 130 11.84 6.36 -12.78
CA LEU A 130 10.65 5.84 -12.11
C LEU A 130 10.85 5.78 -10.58
N SER A 131 12.04 5.34 -10.12
CA SER A 131 12.37 5.31 -8.68
C SER A 131 12.36 6.71 -8.06
N ILE A 132 12.84 7.71 -8.78
CA ILE A 132 12.80 9.12 -8.32
C ILE A 132 11.35 9.57 -8.11
N VAL A 133 10.46 9.27 -9.06
CA VAL A 133 9.05 9.65 -8.93
C VAL A 133 8.35 8.88 -7.81
N GLU A 134 8.68 7.60 -7.61
CA GLU A 134 8.15 6.83 -6.48
C GLU A 134 8.50 7.46 -5.13
N LEU A 135 9.74 7.89 -4.96
CA LEU A 135 10.16 8.63 -3.77
C LEU A 135 9.44 9.98 -3.63
N LEU A 136 9.33 10.74 -4.71
CA LEU A 136 8.63 12.02 -4.68
C LEU A 136 7.17 11.87 -4.28
N LYS A 137 6.49 10.80 -4.71
CA LYS A 137 5.09 10.52 -4.33
C LYS A 137 4.92 10.31 -2.81
N GLU A 138 5.96 9.92 -2.06
CA GLU A 138 5.90 9.77 -0.60
C GLU A 138 5.67 11.11 0.11
N PHE A 139 6.18 12.20 -0.45
CA PHE A 139 6.28 13.49 0.26
C PHE A 139 5.40 14.60 -0.32
N ILE A 140 5.15 14.60 -1.62
CA ILE A 140 4.44 15.69 -2.29
C ILE A 140 2.96 15.69 -1.88
N PHE A 141 2.45 16.85 -1.44
CA PHE A 141 1.06 17.06 -1.01
C PHE A 141 0.56 16.09 0.07
N GLY A 142 1.40 15.78 1.05
CA GLY A 142 1.08 14.84 2.13
C GLY A 142 1.35 13.38 1.79
N GLY A 143 1.70 13.12 0.54
CA GLY A 143 2.11 11.80 0.05
C GLY A 143 0.97 10.97 -0.56
N PHE A 144 1.29 10.29 -1.66
CA PHE A 144 0.44 9.26 -2.28
C PHE A 144 1.32 8.18 -2.93
N PRO A 145 2.08 7.38 -2.15
CA PRO A 145 2.99 6.34 -2.64
C PRO A 145 2.23 5.07 -3.06
N TRP A 146 1.10 5.21 -3.74
CA TRP A 146 0.29 4.10 -4.20
C TRP A 146 1.00 3.30 -5.30
N ASN A 147 0.94 1.97 -5.24
CA ASN A 147 1.55 1.03 -6.18
C ASN A 147 3.06 1.29 -6.43
N PRO A 148 3.94 1.19 -5.43
CA PRO A 148 5.38 1.18 -5.67
C PRO A 148 5.77 -0.02 -6.55
N SER A 149 6.85 0.08 -7.35
CA SER A 149 7.23 -0.99 -8.29
C SER A 149 7.48 -2.35 -7.63
N ALA A 150 7.89 -2.38 -6.37
CA ALA A 150 8.02 -3.61 -5.59
C ALA A 150 6.72 -4.42 -5.50
N ILE A 151 5.54 -3.77 -5.65
CA ILE A 151 4.21 -4.42 -5.52
C ILE A 151 3.98 -5.50 -6.58
N ILE A 152 4.70 -5.48 -7.72
CA ILE A 152 4.58 -6.52 -8.75
C ILE A 152 4.94 -7.92 -8.24
N TYR A 153 5.65 -7.98 -7.11
CA TYR A 153 6.07 -9.23 -6.46
C TYR A 153 5.20 -9.63 -5.27
N TYR A 154 4.06 -8.97 -5.01
CA TYR A 154 3.24 -9.24 -3.82
C TYR A 154 2.79 -10.71 -3.69
N LYS A 155 2.80 -11.49 -4.77
CA LYS A 155 2.55 -12.96 -4.77
C LYS A 155 3.82 -13.80 -4.66
N ASN A 156 5.01 -13.20 -4.75
CA ASN A 156 6.28 -13.92 -4.77
C ASN A 156 7.02 -13.75 -3.43
N ILE A 157 6.69 -14.61 -2.47
CA ILE A 157 7.25 -14.56 -1.11
C ILE A 157 8.78 -14.67 -1.09
N TRP A 158 9.40 -15.34 -2.06
CA TRP A 158 10.86 -15.50 -2.11
C TRP A 158 11.57 -14.18 -2.38
N ILE A 159 11.05 -13.40 -3.32
CA ILE A 159 11.59 -12.07 -3.63
C ILE A 159 11.23 -11.08 -2.51
N LEU A 160 10.01 -11.15 -1.98
CA LEU A 160 9.57 -10.26 -0.91
C LEU A 160 10.43 -10.35 0.36
N LYS A 161 11.04 -11.51 0.67
CA LYS A 161 11.96 -11.66 1.80
C LYS A 161 13.21 -10.77 1.73
N SER A 162 13.46 -10.10 0.61
CA SER A 162 14.49 -9.06 0.52
C SER A 162 14.05 -7.71 1.09
N LEU A 163 12.73 -7.50 1.32
CA LEU A 163 12.21 -6.21 1.80
C LEU A 163 12.76 -5.75 3.14
N PRO A 164 12.99 -6.59 4.16
CA PRO A 164 13.59 -6.16 5.42
C PRO A 164 14.95 -5.49 5.24
N TYR A 165 15.68 -5.81 4.17
CA TYR A 165 17.03 -5.32 3.87
C TYR A 165 17.04 -4.18 2.86
N LEU A 166 16.20 -4.27 1.82
CA LEU A 166 16.15 -3.30 0.72
C LEU A 166 15.12 -2.21 0.93
N GLY A 167 14.06 -2.51 1.69
CA GLY A 167 12.85 -1.72 1.72
C GLY A 167 12.11 -1.77 0.39
N VAL A 168 10.91 -1.20 0.36
CA VAL A 168 10.08 -1.18 -0.84
C VAL A 168 10.73 -0.38 -1.97
N TYR A 169 11.36 0.74 -1.66
CA TYR A 169 12.05 1.56 -2.69
C TYR A 169 13.34 0.92 -3.18
N GLY A 170 14.10 0.22 -2.32
CA GLY A 170 15.29 -0.52 -2.76
C GLY A 170 14.95 -1.67 -3.67
N LEU A 171 13.89 -2.44 -3.38
CA LEU A 171 13.41 -3.46 -4.29
C LEU A 171 12.87 -2.84 -5.59
N GLY A 172 12.17 -1.71 -5.55
CA GLY A 172 11.75 -0.94 -6.72
C GLY A 172 12.94 -0.52 -7.59
N LEU A 173 14.04 -0.05 -6.97
CA LEU A 173 15.28 0.29 -7.67
C LEU A 173 15.85 -0.94 -8.40
N VAL A 174 15.88 -2.11 -7.77
CA VAL A 174 16.32 -3.36 -8.41
C VAL A 174 15.44 -3.71 -9.61
N VAL A 175 14.11 -3.57 -9.48
CA VAL A 175 13.17 -3.75 -10.60
C VAL A 175 13.54 -2.86 -11.79
N HIS A 176 13.80 -1.58 -11.56
CA HIS A 176 14.16 -0.63 -12.62
C HIS A 176 15.53 -0.91 -13.22
N LEU A 177 16.51 -1.35 -12.41
CA LEU A 177 17.81 -1.80 -12.92
C LEU A 177 17.68 -3.03 -13.83
N ILE A 178 16.82 -3.98 -13.49
CA ILE A 178 16.52 -5.15 -14.33
C ILE A 178 15.93 -4.71 -15.67
N VAL A 179 15.01 -3.73 -15.69
CA VAL A 179 14.50 -3.12 -16.95
C VAL A 179 15.67 -2.59 -17.79
N GLY A 180 16.59 -1.82 -17.18
CA GLY A 180 17.78 -1.30 -17.84
C GLY A 180 18.66 -2.41 -18.43
N LEU A 181 18.93 -3.48 -17.67
CA LEU A 181 19.72 -4.64 -18.14
C LEU A 181 19.04 -5.35 -19.31
N MET A 182 17.73 -5.53 -19.28
CA MET A 182 16.98 -6.12 -20.39
C MET A 182 17.06 -5.26 -21.66
N ILE A 183 16.93 -3.94 -21.53
CA ILE A 183 17.10 -2.99 -22.64
C ILE A 183 18.52 -3.07 -23.19
N TYR A 184 19.54 -3.09 -22.32
CA TYR A 184 20.94 -3.21 -22.68
C TYR A 184 21.20 -4.51 -23.49
N PHE A 185 20.68 -5.63 -23.01
CA PHE A 185 20.74 -6.91 -23.73
C PHE A 185 20.16 -6.83 -25.14
N LEU A 186 18.96 -6.26 -25.27
CA LEU A 186 18.27 -6.19 -26.55
C LEU A 186 18.95 -5.21 -27.52
N TYR A 187 19.52 -4.12 -26.99
CA TYR A 187 20.16 -3.07 -27.79
C TYR A 187 21.56 -3.50 -28.28
N TYR A 188 22.41 -4.02 -27.40
CA TYR A 188 23.79 -4.38 -27.70
C TYR A 188 24.01 -5.86 -28.01
N LYS A 189 22.98 -6.71 -27.86
CA LYS A 189 23.06 -8.16 -28.05
C LYS A 189 24.13 -8.85 -27.17
N ASN A 190 24.40 -8.28 -26.01
CA ASN A 190 25.42 -8.78 -25.07
C ASN A 190 24.96 -10.08 -24.41
N LYS A 191 25.57 -11.22 -24.79
CA LYS A 191 25.22 -12.57 -24.33
C LYS A 191 25.49 -12.81 -22.85
N PHE A 192 26.26 -11.96 -22.18
CA PHE A 192 26.55 -12.05 -20.75
C PHE A 192 25.38 -11.60 -19.87
N ILE A 193 24.52 -10.69 -20.36
CA ILE A 193 23.41 -10.15 -19.58
C ILE A 193 22.38 -11.20 -19.15
N PRO A 194 21.92 -12.15 -19.98
CA PRO A 194 21.05 -13.24 -19.53
C PRO A 194 21.63 -14.03 -18.36
N THR A 195 22.97 -14.25 -18.34
CA THR A 195 23.64 -14.92 -17.23
C THR A 195 23.57 -14.09 -15.95
N VAL A 196 23.76 -12.76 -16.04
CA VAL A 196 23.60 -11.84 -14.90
C VAL A 196 22.16 -11.85 -14.37
N LEU A 197 21.15 -11.77 -15.25
CA LEU A 197 19.75 -11.81 -14.87
C LEU A 197 19.37 -13.14 -14.19
N LEU A 198 19.88 -14.26 -14.73
CA LEU A 198 19.70 -15.57 -14.12
C LEU A 198 20.37 -15.65 -12.75
N ALA A 199 21.62 -15.16 -12.61
CA ALA A 199 22.32 -15.12 -11.33
C ALA A 199 21.58 -14.28 -10.29
N LEU A 200 21.04 -13.11 -10.66
CA LEU A 200 20.20 -12.30 -9.78
C LEU A 200 18.94 -13.05 -9.35
N SER A 201 18.27 -13.73 -10.26
CA SER A 201 17.08 -14.53 -9.95
C SER A 201 17.41 -15.63 -8.95
N ILE A 202 18.48 -16.40 -9.21
CA ILE A 202 18.96 -17.45 -8.31
C ILE A 202 19.34 -16.88 -6.94
N PHE A 203 20.02 -15.73 -6.90
CA PHE A 203 20.37 -15.05 -5.66
C PHE A 203 19.14 -14.72 -4.81
N PHE A 204 18.10 -14.09 -5.38
CA PHE A 204 16.89 -13.76 -4.64
C PHE A 204 16.13 -14.99 -4.14
N TYR A 205 16.03 -16.05 -4.94
CA TYR A 205 15.42 -17.30 -4.52
C TYR A 205 16.21 -18.00 -3.41
N PHE A 206 17.54 -18.08 -3.55
CA PHE A 206 18.42 -18.68 -2.55
C PHE A 206 18.42 -17.88 -1.24
N PHE A 207 18.49 -16.55 -1.34
CA PHE A 207 18.40 -15.66 -0.20
C PHE A 207 17.05 -15.86 0.57
N GLY A 208 15.95 -15.88 -0.15
CA GLY A 208 14.65 -16.15 0.44
C GLY A 208 14.54 -17.55 1.07
N PHE A 209 15.22 -18.55 0.51
CA PHE A 209 15.27 -19.90 1.08
C PHE A 209 16.01 -19.95 2.42
N ILE A 210 17.18 -19.30 2.52
CA ILE A 210 17.95 -19.22 3.78
C ILE A 210 17.14 -18.54 4.86
N GLU A 211 16.50 -17.40 4.54
CA GLU A 211 15.73 -16.62 5.50
C GLU A 211 14.55 -17.41 6.08
N ASN A 212 13.98 -18.34 5.29
CA ASN A 212 12.88 -19.19 5.75
C ASN A 212 13.26 -20.13 6.91
N ASN A 213 14.52 -20.49 7.02
CA ASN A 213 15.00 -21.49 7.98
C ASN A 213 15.45 -20.89 9.32
N ASN A 214 15.51 -19.55 9.40
CA ASN A 214 16.06 -18.86 10.59
C ASN A 214 15.01 -18.54 11.68
N ILE A 215 13.72 -18.75 11.42
CA ILE A 215 12.67 -18.39 12.37
C ILE A 215 12.37 -19.59 13.27
N LYS A 216 12.83 -19.52 14.51
CA LYS A 216 12.48 -20.50 15.57
C LYS A 216 11.08 -20.21 16.08
N LYS A 217 10.19 -21.16 15.95
CA LYS A 217 8.90 -21.14 16.65
C LYS A 217 9.10 -21.52 18.12
N THR A 218 8.66 -20.66 19.04
CA THR A 218 8.40 -21.01 20.42
C THR A 218 6.90 -21.21 20.54
N GLU A 219 6.43 -22.46 20.75
CA GLU A 219 5.02 -22.83 20.48
C GLU A 219 4.13 -22.92 21.73
N ASP A 220 4.58 -22.52 22.91
CA ASP A 220 3.86 -22.86 24.17
C ASP A 220 2.70 -21.88 24.48
N GLU A 221 2.66 -20.68 23.88
CA GLU A 221 1.63 -19.69 24.18
C GLU A 221 1.10 -19.02 22.90
N THR A 222 -0.23 -18.85 22.80
CA THR A 222 -0.90 -18.18 21.67
C THR A 222 -1.73 -17.00 22.13
N LEU A 223 -1.83 -15.96 21.30
CA LEU A 223 -2.85 -14.94 21.37
C LEU A 223 -3.98 -15.30 20.41
N ASP A 224 -5.16 -15.53 20.96
CA ASP A 224 -6.34 -15.94 20.19
C ASP A 224 -7.11 -14.71 19.70
N ILE A 225 -7.11 -14.46 18.37
CA ILE A 225 -7.60 -13.23 17.74
C ILE A 225 -8.84 -13.53 16.91
N LEU A 226 -9.87 -12.68 17.06
CA LEU A 226 -11.11 -12.73 16.30
C LEU A 226 -11.31 -11.44 15.52
N LEU A 227 -11.37 -11.55 14.19
CA LEU A 227 -11.61 -10.41 13.27
C LEU A 227 -13.04 -10.45 12.75
N ILE A 228 -13.74 -9.33 12.78
CA ILE A 228 -15.16 -9.22 12.43
C ILE A 228 -15.32 -8.42 11.13
N GLN A 229 -16.00 -9.01 10.12
CA GLN A 229 -16.36 -8.36 8.85
C GLN A 229 -17.87 -8.46 8.62
N PRO A 230 -18.68 -7.45 8.99
CA PRO A 230 -20.14 -7.52 8.89
C PRO A 230 -20.68 -7.29 7.47
N ASN A 231 -19.85 -6.88 6.52
CA ASN A 231 -20.22 -6.50 5.15
C ASN A 231 -21.13 -5.27 5.08
N LEU A 232 -20.65 -4.13 5.55
CA LEU A 232 -21.41 -2.87 5.62
C LEU A 232 -21.25 -1.98 4.38
N TYR A 233 -20.90 -2.53 3.23
CA TYR A 233 -20.68 -1.76 2.00
C TYR A 233 -21.89 -0.88 1.63
N GLU A 234 -23.11 -1.39 1.78
CA GLU A 234 -24.32 -0.68 1.42
C GLU A 234 -24.68 0.43 2.41
N SER A 235 -24.18 0.36 3.65
CA SER A 235 -24.48 1.32 4.71
C SER A 235 -23.72 2.65 4.61
N LEU A 236 -22.80 2.80 3.66
CA LEU A 236 -22.16 4.10 3.38
C LEU A 236 -23.16 5.14 2.87
N VAL A 237 -24.28 4.72 2.28
CA VAL A 237 -25.33 5.60 1.76
C VAL A 237 -26.37 5.93 2.82
N GLU A 238 -26.72 4.96 3.68
CA GLU A 238 -27.67 5.10 4.81
C GLU A 238 -26.94 4.77 6.11
N PHE A 239 -26.34 5.80 6.73
CA PHE A 239 -25.56 5.61 7.93
C PHE A 239 -26.44 5.64 9.19
N ASP A 240 -26.75 4.45 9.73
CA ASP A 240 -27.41 4.26 11.04
C ASP A 240 -26.44 3.56 12.01
N VAL A 241 -25.91 4.35 12.98
CA VAL A 241 -24.94 3.87 13.97
C VAL A 241 -25.47 2.68 14.75
N LEU A 242 -26.73 2.72 15.20
CA LEU A 242 -27.28 1.66 16.05
C LEU A 242 -27.50 0.37 15.26
N LYS A 243 -28.05 0.49 14.05
CA LYS A 243 -28.23 -0.65 13.14
C LYS A 243 -26.91 -1.30 12.74
N ASN A 244 -25.86 -0.51 12.54
CA ASN A 244 -24.54 -1.03 12.26
C ASN A 244 -23.92 -1.71 13.47
N LEU A 245 -24.05 -1.10 14.67
CA LEU A 245 -23.62 -1.70 15.92
C LEU A 245 -24.29 -3.07 16.14
N GLU A 246 -25.59 -3.20 15.92
CA GLU A 246 -26.31 -4.47 16.02
C GLU A 246 -25.72 -5.56 15.12
N LYS A 247 -25.31 -5.22 13.90
CA LYS A 247 -24.65 -6.17 12.98
C LYS A 247 -23.29 -6.63 13.49
N TYR A 248 -22.50 -5.71 14.08
CA TYR A 248 -21.24 -6.06 14.72
C TYR A 248 -21.46 -6.96 15.94
N GLU A 249 -22.39 -6.62 16.81
CA GLU A 249 -22.73 -7.39 18.00
C GLU A 249 -23.18 -8.81 17.66
N GLN A 250 -24.18 -8.94 16.79
CA GLN A 250 -24.71 -10.25 16.36
C GLN A 250 -23.60 -11.15 15.80
N LEU A 251 -22.73 -10.59 14.93
CA LEU A 251 -21.66 -11.37 14.34
C LEU A 251 -20.56 -11.70 15.36
N THR A 252 -20.30 -10.81 16.30
CA THR A 252 -19.34 -11.06 17.40
C THR A 252 -19.86 -12.16 18.34
N ILE A 253 -21.12 -12.10 18.74
CA ILE A 253 -21.76 -13.14 19.58
C ILE A 253 -21.72 -14.51 18.88
N GLU A 254 -22.11 -14.55 17.59
CA GLU A 254 -22.03 -15.78 16.79
C GLU A 254 -20.59 -16.33 16.76
N ALA A 255 -19.62 -15.49 16.52
CA ALA A 255 -18.21 -15.89 16.43
C ALA A 255 -17.64 -16.38 17.77
N LEU A 256 -17.93 -15.65 18.87
CA LEU A 256 -17.50 -16.03 20.22
C LEU A 256 -18.13 -17.35 20.69
N SER A 257 -19.37 -17.66 20.30
CA SER A 257 -19.98 -18.95 20.61
C SER A 257 -19.24 -20.14 20.01
N LYS A 258 -18.53 -19.92 18.89
CA LYS A 258 -17.73 -20.94 18.21
C LYS A 258 -16.23 -20.89 18.59
N SER A 259 -15.78 -19.76 19.17
CA SER A 259 -14.38 -19.50 19.52
C SER A 259 -14.27 -18.90 20.93
N PRO A 260 -14.62 -19.66 21.98
CA PRO A 260 -14.74 -19.14 23.36
C PRO A 260 -13.41 -18.75 23.99
N LYS A 261 -12.28 -19.21 23.44
CA LYS A 261 -10.92 -18.90 23.94
C LYS A 261 -10.33 -17.60 23.39
N THR A 262 -11.13 -16.78 22.69
CA THR A 262 -10.66 -15.52 22.12
C THR A 262 -10.10 -14.59 23.19
N ASP A 263 -8.91 -14.05 22.98
CA ASP A 263 -8.29 -13.03 23.83
C ASP A 263 -8.55 -11.60 23.33
N LEU A 264 -8.55 -11.44 21.98
CA LEU A 264 -8.66 -10.15 21.32
C LEU A 264 -9.68 -10.16 20.17
N ILE A 265 -10.67 -9.29 20.25
CA ILE A 265 -11.65 -9.05 19.18
C ILE A 265 -11.25 -7.77 18.43
N ILE A 266 -11.33 -7.76 17.09
CA ILE A 266 -10.98 -6.59 16.28
C ILE A 266 -12.14 -6.22 15.36
N TRP A 267 -12.73 -5.06 15.61
CA TRP A 267 -13.65 -4.38 14.72
C TRP A 267 -12.87 -3.40 13.82
N PRO A 268 -13.27 -3.20 12.57
CA PRO A 268 -12.53 -2.38 11.61
C PRO A 268 -12.63 -0.86 11.86
N GLU A 269 -11.95 -0.08 11.02
CA GLU A 269 -12.05 1.38 10.97
C GLU A 269 -13.49 1.84 10.73
N GLY A 270 -13.92 2.85 11.49
CA GLY A 270 -15.25 3.41 11.36
C GLY A 270 -16.38 2.46 11.73
N SER A 271 -16.11 1.43 12.55
CA SER A 271 -17.15 0.52 13.06
C SER A 271 -18.20 1.28 13.88
N LEU A 272 -17.77 2.30 14.62
CA LEU A 272 -18.62 3.25 15.33
C LEU A 272 -18.10 4.68 15.06
N PRO A 273 -18.47 5.35 13.95
CA PRO A 273 -17.94 6.66 13.59
C PRO A 273 -18.59 7.80 14.37
N ILE A 274 -18.46 7.74 15.66
CA ILE A 274 -18.95 8.69 16.66
C ILE A 274 -17.88 8.89 17.72
N ASP A 275 -17.95 9.96 18.49
CA ASP A 275 -17.08 10.16 19.65
C ASP A 275 -17.44 9.18 20.77
N LEU A 276 -16.58 8.18 21.00
CA LEU A 276 -16.77 7.18 22.05
C LEU A 276 -16.38 7.69 23.43
N ASN A 277 -15.50 8.69 23.56
CA ASN A 277 -15.01 9.18 24.86
C ASN A 277 -16.17 9.59 25.79
N ASN A 278 -17.23 10.19 25.22
CA ASN A 278 -18.36 10.75 25.94
C ASN A 278 -19.64 9.87 25.85
N ARG A 279 -19.52 8.61 25.41
CA ARG A 279 -20.69 7.70 25.18
C ARG A 279 -20.65 6.48 26.07
N VAL A 280 -20.75 6.67 27.39
CA VAL A 280 -20.71 5.59 28.40
C VAL A 280 -21.66 4.44 28.07
N GLY A 281 -22.88 4.73 27.60
CA GLY A 281 -23.84 3.69 27.23
C GLY A 281 -23.39 2.81 26.05
N LEU A 282 -22.66 3.36 25.07
CA LEU A 282 -22.11 2.58 23.96
C LEU A 282 -20.87 1.79 24.38
N LEU A 283 -20.00 2.40 25.20
CA LEU A 283 -18.86 1.67 25.79
C LEU A 283 -19.34 0.48 26.61
N SER A 284 -20.37 0.68 27.47
CA SER A 284 -21.00 -0.41 28.24
C SER A 284 -21.58 -1.50 27.33
N ARG A 285 -22.22 -1.11 26.22
CA ARG A 285 -22.81 -2.05 25.26
C ARG A 285 -21.72 -2.87 24.54
N VAL A 286 -20.62 -2.24 24.12
CA VAL A 286 -19.49 -2.92 23.49
C VAL A 286 -18.79 -3.85 24.49
N SER A 287 -18.54 -3.38 25.70
CA SER A 287 -17.85 -4.17 26.73
C SER A 287 -18.67 -5.35 27.24
N SER A 288 -20.00 -5.30 27.17
CA SER A 288 -20.86 -6.43 27.53
C SER A 288 -20.72 -7.64 26.60
N LEU A 289 -20.05 -7.50 25.46
CA LEU A 289 -19.77 -8.61 24.55
C LEU A 289 -18.58 -9.46 24.99
N ILE A 290 -17.75 -8.96 25.90
CA ILE A 290 -16.46 -9.57 26.28
C ILE A 290 -16.38 -9.85 27.78
N ASN A 291 -15.56 -10.80 28.17
CA ASN A 291 -15.28 -11.16 29.56
C ASN A 291 -13.97 -10.53 30.08
N GLU A 292 -13.61 -10.80 31.34
CA GLU A 292 -12.46 -10.21 32.07
C GLU A 292 -11.11 -10.38 31.30
N ASP A 293 -10.90 -11.54 30.69
CA ASP A 293 -9.65 -11.89 30.02
C ASP A 293 -9.56 -11.33 28.60
N GLN A 294 -10.66 -10.80 28.08
CA GLN A 294 -10.77 -10.35 26.70
C GLN A 294 -10.61 -8.84 26.57
N LYS A 295 -10.11 -8.41 25.40
CA LYS A 295 -10.09 -7.01 24.96
C LYS A 295 -10.74 -6.90 23.60
N ILE A 296 -11.28 -5.71 23.31
CA ILE A 296 -11.84 -5.41 21.99
C ILE A 296 -11.19 -4.14 21.40
N ILE A 297 -10.79 -4.24 20.15
CA ILE A 297 -10.37 -3.09 19.35
C ILE A 297 -11.57 -2.58 18.55
N VAL A 298 -11.79 -1.26 18.60
CA VAL A 298 -12.90 -0.57 17.90
C VAL A 298 -12.36 0.63 17.14
N GLY A 299 -12.62 0.70 15.83
CA GLY A 299 -12.35 1.91 15.04
C GLY A 299 -13.51 2.92 15.20
N SER A 300 -13.20 4.12 15.68
CA SER A 300 -14.19 5.14 15.99
C SER A 300 -13.64 6.56 15.73
N SER A 301 -14.44 7.59 16.00
CA SER A 301 -13.97 8.96 16.09
C SER A 301 -13.70 9.34 17.53
N ALA A 302 -12.87 10.37 17.74
CA ALA A 302 -12.65 11.01 19.03
C ALA A 302 -12.72 12.54 18.89
N ILE A 303 -13.28 13.23 19.87
CA ILE A 303 -13.26 14.68 19.95
C ILE A 303 -12.51 15.07 21.22
N GLU A 304 -11.41 15.80 21.06
CA GLU A 304 -10.59 16.32 22.15
C GLU A 304 -10.21 17.77 21.80
N GLU A 305 -10.45 18.72 22.70
CA GLU A 305 -10.13 20.14 22.53
C GLU A 305 -10.63 20.71 21.17
N ASP A 306 -11.87 20.40 20.80
CA ASP A 306 -12.51 20.77 19.53
C ASP A 306 -11.84 20.19 18.26
N GLN A 307 -10.92 19.24 18.43
CA GLN A 307 -10.29 18.51 17.33
C GLN A 307 -10.93 17.14 17.17
N LEU A 308 -11.12 16.72 15.92
CA LEU A 308 -11.69 15.44 15.57
C LEU A 308 -10.58 14.49 15.09
N PHE A 309 -10.49 13.31 15.70
CA PHE A 309 -9.51 12.28 15.36
C PHE A 309 -10.20 11.01 14.82
N ASN A 310 -9.57 10.35 13.83
CA ASN A 310 -9.88 8.99 13.43
C ASN A 310 -9.06 8.06 14.32
N ARG A 311 -9.74 7.36 15.25
CA ARG A 311 -9.10 6.68 16.39
C ARG A 311 -9.40 5.19 16.42
N LEU A 312 -8.37 4.41 16.73
CA LEU A 312 -8.47 3.03 17.16
C LEU A 312 -8.45 3.02 18.69
N TYR A 313 -9.44 2.39 19.32
CA TYR A 313 -9.53 2.20 20.77
C TYR A 313 -9.28 0.75 21.16
N VAL A 314 -8.61 0.52 22.29
CA VAL A 314 -8.55 -0.77 22.98
C VAL A 314 -9.38 -0.68 24.26
N ILE A 315 -10.42 -1.49 24.37
CA ILE A 315 -11.44 -1.42 25.43
C ILE A 315 -11.45 -2.73 26.21
N ASP A 316 -11.54 -2.65 27.54
CA ASP A 316 -11.67 -3.80 28.43
C ASP A 316 -13.14 -4.16 28.72
N HIS A 317 -13.35 -5.25 29.47
CA HIS A 317 -14.69 -5.74 29.86
C HIS A 317 -15.50 -4.78 30.75
N GLN A 318 -14.85 -3.81 31.39
CA GLN A 318 -15.52 -2.77 32.19
C GLN A 318 -15.92 -1.55 31.37
N GLY A 319 -15.60 -1.53 30.05
CA GLY A 319 -15.81 -0.39 29.17
C GLY A 319 -14.77 0.71 29.33
N LYS A 320 -13.65 0.41 30.02
CA LYS A 320 -12.55 1.36 30.15
C LYS A 320 -11.67 1.32 28.89
N ILE A 321 -11.38 2.49 28.37
CA ILE A 321 -10.38 2.66 27.30
C ILE A 321 -9.00 2.49 27.94
N ILE A 322 -8.31 1.40 27.62
CA ILE A 322 -6.99 1.07 28.18
C ILE A 322 -5.86 1.56 27.30
N ASP A 323 -6.09 1.71 26.00
CA ASP A 323 -5.14 2.28 25.06
C ASP A 323 -5.86 2.81 23.81
N PHE A 324 -5.20 3.65 23.01
CA PHE A 324 -5.73 4.18 21.76
C PHE A 324 -4.61 4.62 20.81
N TYR A 325 -4.96 4.78 19.52
CA TYR A 325 -4.07 5.31 18.50
C TYR A 325 -4.85 6.20 17.53
N ASP A 326 -4.32 7.40 17.26
CA ASP A 326 -4.89 8.35 16.32
C ASP A 326 -4.18 8.27 14.98
N LYS A 327 -4.95 8.22 13.91
CA LYS A 327 -4.46 8.18 12.54
C LYS A 327 -3.57 9.38 12.23
N GLN A 328 -2.33 9.12 11.81
CA GLN A 328 -1.34 10.17 11.52
C GLN A 328 -1.36 10.61 10.06
N LYS A 329 -1.60 9.66 9.13
CA LYS A 329 -1.65 9.94 7.70
C LYS A 329 -3.09 9.99 7.21
N LEU A 330 -3.58 11.20 7.03
CA LEU A 330 -4.94 11.45 6.58
C LEU A 330 -5.05 11.45 5.06
N VAL A 331 -6.21 11.01 4.55
CA VAL A 331 -6.52 11.02 3.13
C VAL A 331 -6.90 12.42 2.67
N LEU A 332 -6.11 12.95 1.73
CA LEU A 332 -6.37 14.25 1.12
C LEU A 332 -7.75 14.27 0.45
N PHE A 333 -8.55 15.30 0.71
CA PHE A 333 -9.95 15.48 0.27
C PHE A 333 -10.97 14.46 0.80
N GLY A 334 -10.54 13.39 1.44
CA GLY A 334 -11.42 12.42 2.10
C GLY A 334 -11.58 12.71 3.59
N GLU A 335 -10.48 12.96 4.27
CA GLU A 335 -10.43 13.16 5.72
C GLU A 335 -10.05 14.60 6.11
N TYR A 336 -9.33 15.32 5.25
CA TYR A 336 -9.01 16.74 5.46
C TYR A 336 -8.91 17.51 4.14
N ILE A 337 -9.13 18.82 4.21
CA ILE A 337 -9.01 19.73 3.08
C ILE A 337 -7.87 20.72 3.40
N PRO A 338 -6.78 20.73 2.60
CA PRO A 338 -5.71 21.70 2.79
C PRO A 338 -6.18 23.11 2.36
N PHE A 339 -5.33 24.07 2.39
CA PHE A 339 -5.41 25.51 2.12
C PHE A 339 -6.59 26.07 1.31
N ILE A 340 -7.26 25.25 0.48
CA ILE A 340 -8.42 25.66 -0.34
C ILE A 340 -9.77 25.42 0.36
N LYS A 341 -9.76 25.08 1.66
CA LYS A 341 -10.99 24.85 2.45
C LYS A 341 -12.08 25.92 2.24
N PRO A 342 -11.79 27.24 2.26
CA PRO A 342 -12.82 28.26 2.09
C PRO A 342 -13.47 28.26 0.70
N LEU A 343 -12.73 27.82 -0.33
CA LEU A 343 -13.22 27.74 -1.70
C LEU A 343 -14.05 26.47 -1.91
N VAL A 344 -13.56 25.34 -1.40
CA VAL A 344 -14.13 24.01 -1.62
C VAL A 344 -15.36 23.76 -0.73
N SER A 345 -15.37 24.25 0.50
CA SER A 345 -16.50 24.08 1.45
C SER A 345 -17.80 24.73 0.98
N LYS A 346 -17.74 25.71 0.08
CA LYS A 346 -18.93 26.32 -0.54
C LYS A 346 -19.65 25.38 -1.52
N PHE A 347 -18.91 24.43 -2.09
CA PHE A 347 -19.41 23.54 -3.13
C PHE A 347 -19.52 22.07 -2.68
N LEU A 348 -18.81 21.72 -1.62
CA LEU A 348 -18.66 20.35 -1.15
C LEU A 348 -18.80 20.32 0.36
N ASN A 349 -19.85 19.68 0.83
CA ASN A 349 -19.94 19.23 2.22
C ASN A 349 -19.06 17.95 2.31
N LEU A 350 -17.76 18.12 2.15
CA LEU A 350 -16.79 17.05 2.25
C LEU A 350 -16.59 16.74 3.72
N GLY A 351 -17.24 15.71 4.20
CA GLY A 351 -16.98 14.94 5.40
C GLY A 351 -16.39 15.65 6.64
N MET A 352 -16.02 14.84 7.58
CA MET A 352 -15.38 15.27 8.82
C MET A 352 -13.96 15.76 8.54
N ASN A 353 -13.57 16.90 9.13
CA ASN A 353 -12.20 17.42 9.03
C ASN A 353 -11.40 16.85 10.19
N TYR A 354 -10.77 15.71 9.97
CA TYR A 354 -9.92 15.06 10.97
C TYR A 354 -8.63 15.83 11.20
N THR A 355 -8.11 15.72 12.41
CA THR A 355 -6.78 16.19 12.83
C THR A 355 -5.81 15.00 12.81
N PRO A 356 -4.59 15.15 12.28
CA PRO A 356 -3.59 14.08 12.34
C PRO A 356 -3.16 13.78 13.79
N GLY A 357 -3.01 12.51 14.13
CA GLY A 357 -2.38 12.09 15.36
C GLY A 357 -0.89 12.50 15.43
N HIS A 358 -0.39 12.75 16.63
CA HIS A 358 0.98 13.28 16.81
C HIS A 358 1.99 12.23 17.24
N VAL A 359 1.55 11.08 17.79
CA VAL A 359 2.44 10.12 18.43
C VAL A 359 2.38 8.77 17.75
N GLN A 360 3.51 8.34 17.20
CA GLN A 360 3.71 6.95 16.81
C GLN A 360 3.93 6.11 18.09
N LYS A 361 3.08 5.15 18.36
CA LYS A 361 3.20 4.25 19.51
C LYS A 361 2.77 2.84 19.16
N THR A 362 3.16 1.87 19.98
CA THR A 362 2.60 0.52 19.96
C THR A 362 1.39 0.44 20.87
N LEU A 363 0.47 -0.46 20.56
CA LEU A 363 -0.66 -0.81 21.41
C LEU A 363 -0.25 -1.92 22.37
N ASN A 364 -0.65 -1.81 23.64
CA ASN A 364 -0.50 -2.86 24.63
C ASN A 364 -1.73 -3.79 24.59
N LEU A 365 -1.51 -5.06 24.28
CA LEU A 365 -2.53 -6.08 24.11
C LEU A 365 -2.45 -7.15 25.21
N PRO A 366 -3.42 -8.07 25.31
CA PRO A 366 -3.33 -9.20 26.24
C PRO A 366 -2.03 -9.98 26.09
N LYS A 367 -1.61 -10.64 27.19
CA LYS A 367 -0.39 -11.48 27.24
C LYS A 367 0.90 -10.73 26.91
N ASP A 368 0.99 -9.45 27.29
CA ASP A 368 2.15 -8.56 27.10
C ASP A 368 2.59 -8.44 25.62
N ILE A 369 1.64 -8.60 24.69
CA ILE A 369 1.86 -8.42 23.26
C ILE A 369 1.78 -6.94 22.89
N ASN A 370 2.76 -6.48 22.14
CA ASN A 370 2.77 -5.13 21.55
C ASN A 370 2.49 -5.19 20.06
N ALA A 371 1.57 -4.37 19.59
CA ALA A 371 1.23 -4.27 18.16
C ALA A 371 1.49 -2.87 17.59
N VAL A 372 1.98 -2.81 16.36
CA VAL A 372 2.03 -1.57 15.57
C VAL A 372 0.63 -1.30 15.02
N PRO A 373 -0.05 -0.22 15.43
CA PRO A 373 -1.32 0.15 14.83
C PRO A 373 -1.12 0.82 13.48
N MET A 374 -2.04 0.54 12.56
CA MET A 374 -2.21 1.25 11.30
C MET A 374 -3.69 1.46 11.02
N ILE A 375 -4.08 2.66 10.64
CA ILE A 375 -5.45 2.94 10.21
C ILE A 375 -5.46 3.20 8.72
N CYS A 376 -6.07 2.25 7.95
CA CYS A 376 -6.38 2.37 6.54
C CYS A 376 -5.17 2.76 5.66
N PHE A 377 -5.21 3.96 5.11
CA PHE A 377 -4.26 4.58 4.18
C PHE A 377 -2.80 4.60 4.69
N GLU A 378 -2.57 4.51 6.00
CA GLU A 378 -1.22 4.53 6.59
C GLU A 378 -0.32 3.40 6.07
N SER A 379 -0.91 2.26 5.72
CA SER A 379 -0.14 1.10 5.26
C SER A 379 0.57 1.30 3.91
N ILE A 380 0.22 2.33 3.14
CA ILE A 380 0.90 2.61 1.88
C ILE A 380 2.22 3.36 2.06
N PHE A 381 2.42 4.02 3.22
CA PHE A 381 3.62 4.80 3.52
C PHE A 381 4.73 3.93 4.09
N ASN A 382 5.96 4.21 3.67
CA ASN A 382 7.13 3.43 4.06
C ASN A 382 7.90 4.05 5.23
N TYR A 383 7.91 5.37 5.33
CA TYR A 383 8.79 6.07 6.27
C TYR A 383 8.34 6.00 7.74
N GLN A 384 7.09 5.60 8.01
CA GLN A 384 6.63 5.32 9.37
C GLN A 384 7.38 4.15 10.03
N SER A 385 8.10 3.37 9.23
CA SER A 385 8.76 2.12 9.62
C SER A 385 10.01 2.26 10.49
N ILE A 386 10.48 3.48 10.79
CA ILE A 386 11.86 3.66 11.32
C ILE A 386 11.89 3.89 12.84
N ASN A 387 10.76 3.79 13.53
CA ASN A 387 10.77 3.99 14.97
C ASN A 387 11.23 2.71 15.71
N LYS A 388 12.12 2.87 16.70
CA LYS A 388 12.59 1.74 17.55
C LYS A 388 11.45 0.99 18.24
N GLU A 389 10.33 1.66 18.53
CA GLU A 389 9.15 1.05 19.13
C GLU A 389 8.51 0.00 18.20
N ILE A 390 8.51 0.26 16.88
CA ILE A 390 8.04 -0.71 15.88
C ILE A 390 8.89 -1.97 15.89
N CYS A 391 10.19 -1.82 16.09
CA CYS A 391 11.13 -2.94 16.11
C CYS A 391 10.84 -3.94 17.24
N GLY A 392 10.43 -3.45 18.42
CA GLY A 392 10.10 -4.25 19.59
C GLY A 392 8.70 -4.90 19.55
N SER A 393 7.85 -4.55 18.58
CA SER A 393 6.48 -5.06 18.49
C SER A 393 6.42 -6.53 18.02
N ASN A 394 5.29 -7.20 18.28
CA ASN A 394 5.06 -8.59 17.90
C ASN A 394 4.32 -8.72 16.57
N MET A 395 3.43 -7.77 16.24
CA MET A 395 2.58 -7.81 15.06
C MET A 395 2.20 -6.41 14.58
N VAL A 396 1.62 -6.35 13.39
CA VAL A 396 0.93 -5.17 12.86
C VAL A 396 -0.57 -5.42 12.96
N ILE A 397 -1.31 -4.49 13.56
CA ILE A 397 -2.77 -4.47 13.52
C ILE A 397 -3.21 -3.33 12.62
N GLN A 398 -3.89 -3.69 11.54
CA GLN A 398 -4.50 -2.73 10.64
C GLN A 398 -6.01 -2.80 10.69
N ILE A 399 -6.63 -1.70 11.07
CA ILE A 399 -8.06 -1.48 10.84
C ILE A 399 -8.23 -0.59 9.60
N SER A 400 -9.17 -0.95 8.73
CA SER A 400 -9.34 -0.21 7.47
C SER A 400 -10.80 -0.21 7.02
N ASN A 401 -11.22 0.86 6.35
CA ASN A 401 -12.51 0.92 5.69
C ASN A 401 -12.34 0.97 4.17
N ASP A 402 -12.17 -0.20 3.56
CA ASP A 402 -12.03 -0.34 2.11
C ASP A 402 -13.36 -0.19 1.33
N SER A 403 -14.47 0.04 2.01
CA SER A 403 -15.78 0.26 1.37
C SER A 403 -15.72 1.44 0.38
N TRP A 404 -14.87 2.42 0.66
CA TRP A 404 -14.62 3.57 -0.19
C TRP A 404 -13.95 3.22 -1.54
N PHE A 405 -13.22 2.10 -1.62
CA PHE A 405 -12.44 1.71 -2.80
C PHE A 405 -13.25 0.90 -3.81
N GLY A 406 -14.53 0.65 -3.53
CA GLY A 406 -15.41 -0.14 -4.38
C GLY A 406 -15.10 -1.64 -4.37
N LYS A 407 -15.64 -2.34 -5.38
CA LYS A 407 -15.60 -3.81 -5.46
C LYS A 407 -14.49 -4.36 -6.37
N TRP A 408 -13.71 -3.47 -7.01
CA TRP A 408 -12.79 -3.85 -8.08
C TRP A 408 -11.37 -4.07 -7.54
N TYR A 409 -10.38 -3.49 -8.16
CA TYR A 409 -8.97 -3.71 -7.83
C TYR A 409 -8.44 -2.86 -6.67
N GLY A 410 -9.14 -1.77 -6.27
CA GLY A 410 -8.72 -0.92 -5.16
C GLY A 410 -8.42 -1.67 -3.85
N PRO A 411 -9.37 -2.48 -3.30
CA PRO A 411 -9.12 -3.27 -2.10
C PRO A 411 -7.96 -4.26 -2.24
N HIS A 412 -7.77 -4.84 -3.43
CA HIS A 412 -6.65 -5.75 -3.69
C HIS A 412 -5.30 -5.04 -3.71
N GLN A 413 -5.24 -3.83 -4.30
CA GLN A 413 -4.03 -3.01 -4.29
C GLN A 413 -3.71 -2.55 -2.87
N HIS A 414 -4.73 -2.17 -2.08
CA HIS A 414 -4.54 -1.77 -0.69
C HIS A 414 -4.02 -2.92 0.17
N LEU A 415 -4.62 -4.12 0.07
CA LEU A 415 -4.12 -5.32 0.76
C LEU A 415 -2.67 -5.62 0.37
N ALA A 416 -2.32 -5.52 -0.91
CA ALA A 416 -0.95 -5.77 -1.36
C ALA A 416 0.04 -4.77 -0.78
N ASN A 417 -0.31 -3.47 -0.66
CA ASN A 417 0.52 -2.48 0.05
C ASN A 417 0.69 -2.85 1.54
N SER A 418 -0.39 -3.26 2.21
CA SER A 418 -0.34 -3.70 3.61
C SER A 418 0.53 -4.95 3.80
N LEU A 419 0.47 -5.88 2.85
CA LEU A 419 1.31 -7.08 2.82
C LEU A 419 2.80 -6.73 2.72
N LEU A 420 3.16 -5.72 1.90
CA LEU A 420 4.54 -5.25 1.84
C LEU A 420 5.04 -4.76 3.22
N ARG A 421 4.18 -4.12 4.02
CA ARG A 421 4.52 -3.69 5.40
C ARG A 421 4.80 -4.88 6.32
N SER A 422 3.95 -5.91 6.26
CA SER A 422 4.16 -7.15 7.02
C SER A 422 5.57 -7.72 6.79
N VAL A 423 5.96 -7.84 5.53
CA VAL A 423 7.27 -8.40 5.17
C VAL A 423 8.42 -7.46 5.54
N GLU A 424 8.28 -6.17 5.25
CA GLU A 424 9.31 -5.17 5.54
C GLU A 424 9.63 -5.08 7.03
N PHE A 425 8.60 -5.21 7.89
CA PHE A 425 8.78 -5.23 9.34
C PHE A 425 9.09 -6.62 9.89
N GLN A 426 9.01 -7.67 9.07
CA GLN A 426 9.11 -9.06 9.50
C GLN A 426 8.09 -9.41 10.60
N LYS A 427 6.86 -8.88 10.48
CA LYS A 427 5.80 -9.07 11.46
C LYS A 427 4.53 -9.55 10.78
N PRO A 428 3.75 -10.44 11.42
CA PRO A 428 2.43 -10.80 10.91
C PRO A 428 1.52 -9.57 10.87
N LEU A 429 0.67 -9.52 9.86
CA LEU A 429 -0.35 -8.49 9.68
C LEU A 429 -1.72 -9.09 10.02
N ILE A 430 -2.40 -8.44 10.95
CA ILE A 430 -3.77 -8.71 11.34
C ILE A 430 -4.63 -7.55 10.83
N ARG A 431 -5.35 -7.79 9.71
CA ARG A 431 -6.08 -6.75 9.00
C ARG A 431 -7.58 -6.98 9.06
N SER A 432 -8.34 -6.03 9.62
CA SER A 432 -9.80 -6.05 9.70
C SER A 432 -10.42 -4.94 8.84
N THR A 433 -11.49 -5.30 8.08
CA THR A 433 -12.25 -4.36 7.23
C THR A 433 -13.75 -4.61 7.34
N PRO A 434 -14.64 -3.59 7.17
CA PRO A 434 -16.08 -3.79 7.26
C PRO A 434 -16.67 -4.55 6.06
N SER A 435 -16.09 -4.38 4.86
CA SER A 435 -16.55 -5.01 3.61
C SER A 435 -15.44 -5.17 2.57
N GLY A 436 -14.20 -4.75 2.89
CA GLY A 436 -13.03 -4.95 2.06
C GLY A 436 -12.49 -6.39 2.15
N ILE A 437 -11.17 -6.53 2.19
CA ILE A 437 -10.52 -7.84 2.34
C ILE A 437 -9.91 -7.93 3.73
N THR A 438 -10.58 -8.61 4.64
CA THR A 438 -10.05 -8.97 5.97
C THR A 438 -9.07 -10.11 5.80
N SER A 439 -7.88 -9.99 6.37
CA SER A 439 -6.80 -10.97 6.15
C SER A 439 -5.87 -11.11 7.32
N ILE A 440 -5.35 -12.31 7.50
CA ILE A 440 -4.21 -12.64 8.35
C ILE A 440 -3.06 -13.03 7.43
N VAL A 441 -1.96 -12.30 7.55
CA VAL A 441 -0.76 -12.49 6.72
C VAL A 441 0.41 -12.77 7.65
N ASP A 442 1.24 -13.76 7.35
CA ASP A 442 2.43 -14.03 8.13
C ASP A 442 3.56 -13.02 7.83
N HIS A 443 4.61 -13.07 8.61
CA HIS A 443 5.80 -12.20 8.47
C HIS A 443 6.53 -12.34 7.11
N SER A 444 6.24 -13.39 6.33
CA SER A 444 6.81 -13.61 4.99
C SER A 444 5.94 -13.06 3.87
N GLY A 445 4.74 -12.53 4.18
CA GLY A 445 3.77 -12.06 3.21
C GLY A 445 2.82 -13.15 2.69
N LYS A 446 2.82 -14.34 3.30
CA LYS A 446 1.87 -15.39 2.94
C LYS A 446 0.52 -15.13 3.63
N ILE A 447 -0.54 -15.07 2.84
CA ILE A 447 -1.90 -14.97 3.37
C ILE A 447 -2.27 -16.33 4.00
N ILE A 448 -2.53 -16.33 5.31
CA ILE A 448 -2.92 -17.52 6.09
C ILE A 448 -4.42 -17.73 5.99
N GLN A 449 -5.21 -16.67 6.24
CA GLN A 449 -6.66 -16.68 6.18
C GLN A 449 -7.16 -15.38 5.56
N THR A 450 -8.31 -15.41 4.92
CA THR A 450 -8.92 -14.21 4.33
C THR A 450 -10.44 -14.34 4.21
N ILE A 451 -11.14 -13.21 4.38
CA ILE A 451 -12.53 -13.02 3.95
C ILE A 451 -12.48 -12.13 2.71
N ALA A 452 -13.09 -12.58 1.64
CA ALA A 452 -13.13 -11.81 0.40
C ALA A 452 -13.95 -10.52 0.55
N SER A 453 -13.67 -9.54 -0.30
CA SER A 453 -14.46 -8.31 -0.38
C SER A 453 -15.94 -8.60 -0.60
N ASN A 454 -16.82 -7.81 0.02
CA ASN A 454 -18.27 -7.91 -0.03
C ASN A 454 -18.85 -9.26 0.49
N LYS A 455 -18.17 -9.87 1.43
CA LYS A 455 -18.65 -11.05 2.15
C LYS A 455 -18.77 -10.74 3.65
N LYS A 456 -19.85 -11.22 4.27
CA LYS A 456 -19.99 -11.27 5.74
C LYS A 456 -19.24 -12.47 6.29
N GLY A 457 -18.52 -12.31 7.40
CA GLY A 457 -17.82 -13.39 8.08
C GLY A 457 -16.93 -12.91 9.21
N TYR A 458 -16.25 -13.85 9.82
CA TYR A 458 -15.22 -13.62 10.83
C TYR A 458 -14.04 -14.55 10.60
N LEU A 459 -12.86 -14.18 11.11
CA LEU A 459 -11.66 -15.03 11.13
C LEU A 459 -11.25 -15.23 12.59
N TYR A 460 -11.04 -16.48 12.96
CA TYR A 460 -10.40 -16.86 14.22
C TYR A 460 -9.00 -17.36 13.94
N TYR A 461 -8.01 -16.82 14.66
CA TYR A 461 -6.60 -17.14 14.47
C TYR A 461 -5.85 -17.21 15.80
N GLN A 462 -5.17 -18.32 15.99
CA GLN A 462 -4.25 -18.53 17.11
C GLN A 462 -2.86 -18.05 16.69
N HIS A 463 -2.52 -16.85 17.14
CA HIS A 463 -1.22 -16.26 16.85
C HIS A 463 -0.18 -16.78 17.81
N PRO A 464 0.88 -17.50 17.37
CA PRO A 464 1.95 -17.95 18.23
C PRO A 464 2.76 -16.77 18.78
N ILE A 465 2.92 -16.68 20.09
CA ILE A 465 3.72 -15.63 20.73
C ILE A 465 5.20 -15.97 20.56
N THR A 466 5.88 -15.20 19.70
CA THR A 466 7.32 -15.36 19.46
C THR A 466 8.10 -14.22 20.10
N LYS A 467 9.16 -14.55 20.84
CA LYS A 467 10.11 -13.56 21.42
C LYS A 467 11.20 -13.14 20.42
N ASN A 468 10.91 -13.16 19.11
CA ASN A 468 11.90 -12.87 18.09
C ASN A 468 12.11 -11.36 17.92
N GLN A 469 13.37 -10.94 18.04
CA GLN A 469 13.80 -9.62 17.61
C GLN A 469 13.82 -9.60 16.07
N SER A 470 12.95 -8.77 15.46
CA SER A 470 12.99 -8.53 14.02
C SER A 470 14.19 -7.65 13.65
N ILE A 471 14.73 -7.87 12.45
CA ILE A 471 15.70 -6.95 11.86
C ILE A 471 14.96 -5.65 11.56
N CYS A 472 15.37 -4.57 12.22
CA CYS A 472 14.80 -3.26 12.00
C CYS A 472 15.81 -2.42 11.25
N SER A 473 15.67 -2.30 9.93
CA SER A 473 16.58 -1.51 9.12
C SER A 473 15.93 -0.20 8.66
N SER A 474 16.68 0.90 8.75
CA SER A 474 16.27 2.21 8.22
C SER A 474 16.58 2.28 6.71
N THR A 475 15.90 1.45 5.92
CA THR A 475 16.22 1.23 4.51
C THR A 475 15.97 2.45 3.61
N LEU A 476 14.99 3.29 3.95
CA LEU A 476 14.66 4.47 3.15
C LEU A 476 15.86 5.42 2.99
N ASN A 477 16.57 5.68 4.10
CA ASN A 477 17.75 6.56 4.07
C ASN A 477 18.87 5.99 3.20
N SER A 478 19.11 4.68 3.28
CA SER A 478 20.13 4.00 2.50
C SER A 478 19.85 4.04 1.00
N VAL A 479 18.60 3.85 0.60
CA VAL A 479 18.20 3.91 -0.81
C VAL A 479 18.19 5.33 -1.34
N MET A 480 17.70 6.31 -0.56
CA MET A 480 17.76 7.74 -0.93
C MET A 480 19.21 8.19 -1.15
N VAL A 481 20.11 7.81 -0.25
CA VAL A 481 21.54 8.10 -0.36
C VAL A 481 22.13 7.43 -1.60
N LEU A 482 21.81 6.15 -1.84
CA LEU A 482 22.30 5.43 -3.03
C LEU A 482 21.81 6.08 -4.33
N LEU A 483 20.54 6.42 -4.44
CA LEU A 483 19.97 7.10 -5.61
C LEU A 483 20.59 8.48 -5.83
N PHE A 484 20.79 9.24 -4.76
CA PHE A 484 21.45 10.53 -4.80
C PHE A 484 22.89 10.39 -5.36
N PHE A 485 23.67 9.42 -4.85
CA PHE A 485 25.01 9.17 -5.35
C PHE A 485 25.01 8.69 -6.80
N ILE A 486 24.12 7.79 -7.21
CA ILE A 486 24.01 7.36 -8.61
C ILE A 486 23.72 8.55 -9.52
N PHE A 487 22.77 9.41 -9.14
CA PHE A 487 22.44 10.62 -9.89
C PHE A 487 23.61 11.62 -9.93
N LEU A 488 24.24 11.86 -8.78
CA LEU A 488 25.40 12.77 -8.64
C LEU A 488 26.59 12.28 -9.47
N PHE A 489 26.95 11.00 -9.38
CA PHE A 489 28.05 10.43 -10.17
C PHE A 489 27.74 10.46 -11.66
N SER A 490 26.52 10.18 -12.05
CA SER A 490 26.10 10.29 -13.46
C SER A 490 26.19 11.72 -13.96
N PHE A 491 25.77 12.70 -13.14
CA PHE A 491 25.87 14.13 -13.46
C PHE A 491 27.33 14.60 -13.58
N LEU A 492 28.19 14.23 -12.62
CA LEU A 492 29.61 14.56 -12.62
C LEU A 492 30.33 13.92 -13.81
N TYR A 493 30.05 12.64 -14.11
CA TYR A 493 30.65 11.93 -15.24
C TYR A 493 30.38 12.64 -16.60
N VAL A 494 29.16 13.15 -16.78
CA VAL A 494 28.81 13.91 -18.01
C VAL A 494 29.52 15.27 -18.07
N ARG A 495 29.76 15.93 -16.90
CA ARG A 495 30.50 17.20 -16.88
C ARG A 495 32.02 17.03 -17.12
N ILE A 496 32.60 15.93 -16.67
CA ILE A 496 34.03 15.66 -16.84
C ILE A 496 34.36 15.29 -18.30
N LYS A 497 33.41 14.71 -19.05
CA LYS A 497 33.59 14.33 -20.46
C LYS A 497 33.16 15.41 -21.47
N LYS A 498 32.66 16.54 -21.04
CA LYS A 498 32.49 17.77 -21.84
C LYS A 498 33.70 18.68 -21.66
#